data_151843857f9e8c352304842e7f7928cf
#
_entry.id   151843857f9e8c352304842e7f7928cf
#
_cell.length_a   1.000
_cell.length_b   1.000
_cell.length_c   1.000
_cell.angle_alpha   90.00
_cell.angle_beta   90.00
_cell.angle_gamma   90.00
#
_symmetry.space_group_name_H-M   'P 1'
#
loop_
_entity.id
_entity.type
_entity.pdbx_description
1 polymer ?
#
loop_
_entity_poly.entity_id
_entity_poly.type
_entity_poly.pdbx_seq_one_letter_code
_entity_poly.pdbx_strand_id
1 'polypeptide(L)'
;MKKLHIIITGKVQRVGFRYWLHQIANEKNVYGWVKNKNTNEVEALLLGKDKNVDELIKLIRKGPSSARVGNLSIQNYQKEYLRKSFDILHD
;
A
#
# COMPACT_ATOMS: atom_id res chain seq x y z
N MET A 1 -6.43 8.75 -13.37
CA MET A 1 -5.67 7.67 -12.72
C MET A 1 -4.60 8.24 -11.82
N LYS A 2 -4.47 7.71 -10.62
CA LYS A 2 -3.35 8.03 -9.72
C LYS A 2 -2.37 6.89 -9.71
N LYS A 3 -1.10 7.24 -9.64
CA LYS A 3 -0.02 6.28 -9.49
C LYS A 3 0.91 6.82 -8.41
N LEU A 4 0.86 6.21 -7.23
CA LEU A 4 1.53 6.70 -6.03
C LEU A 4 2.46 5.65 -5.44
N HIS A 5 3.61 6.12 -4.98
CA HIS A 5 4.54 5.32 -4.21
C HIS A 5 4.44 5.76 -2.76
N ILE A 6 4.22 4.82 -1.85
CA ILE A 6 4.05 5.15 -0.44
C ILE A 6 4.99 4.35 0.44
N ILE A 7 5.44 5.00 1.52
CA ILE A 7 6.16 4.37 2.61
C ILE A 7 5.30 4.52 3.86
N ILE A 8 4.99 3.40 4.48
CA ILE A 8 4.18 3.35 5.69
C ILE A 8 5.10 2.99 6.85
N THR A 9 5.18 3.87 7.84
CA THR A 9 6.08 3.69 8.98
C THR A 9 5.28 3.46 10.24
N GLY A 10 5.77 2.58 11.12
CA GLY A 10 5.13 2.29 12.39
C GLY A 10 5.24 0.81 12.73
N LYS A 11 4.31 0.32 13.55
CA LYS A 11 4.21 -1.10 13.83
C LYS A 11 3.39 -1.75 12.72
N VAL A 12 4.07 -2.02 11.60
CA VAL A 12 3.41 -2.47 10.36
C VAL A 12 3.99 -3.78 9.82
N GLN A 13 5.00 -4.34 10.49
CA GLN A 13 5.55 -5.65 10.11
C GLN A 13 5.15 -6.69 11.15
N ARG A 14 5.02 -7.95 10.71
CA ARG A 14 4.65 -9.10 11.56
C ARG A 14 3.26 -8.96 12.17
N VAL A 15 2.41 -8.16 11.54
CA VAL A 15 1.02 -7.94 11.99
C VAL A 15 0.02 -8.21 10.86
N GLY A 16 0.47 -8.89 9.79
CA GLY A 16 -0.40 -9.19 8.66
C GLY A 16 -0.72 -8.01 7.77
N PHE A 17 0.06 -6.93 7.84
CA PHE A 17 -0.23 -5.70 7.10
C PHE A 17 -0.21 -5.90 5.59
N ARG A 18 0.79 -6.62 5.06
CA ARG A 18 0.89 -6.83 3.61
C ARG A 18 -0.30 -7.64 3.09
N TYR A 19 -0.72 -8.66 3.82
CA TYR A 19 -1.87 -9.48 3.46
C TYR A 19 -3.15 -8.66 3.48
N TRP A 20 -3.33 -7.87 4.53
CA TRP A 20 -4.48 -6.99 4.67
C TRP A 20 -4.54 -5.98 3.53
N LEU A 21 -3.42 -5.34 3.21
CA LEU A 21 -3.37 -4.36 2.13
C LEU A 21 -3.66 -5.00 0.77
N HIS A 22 -3.10 -6.17 0.52
CA HIS A 22 -3.37 -6.93 -0.70
C HIS A 22 -4.88 -7.16 -0.87
N GLN A 23 -5.54 -7.57 0.20
CA GLN A 23 -6.96 -7.87 0.16
C GLN A 23 -7.80 -6.61 -0.14
N ILE A 24 -7.56 -5.52 0.59
CA ILE A 24 -8.36 -4.32 0.37
C ILE A 24 -8.03 -3.63 -0.95
N ALA A 25 -6.80 -3.72 -1.43
CA ALA A 25 -6.44 -3.18 -2.74
C ALA A 25 -7.23 -3.89 -3.85
N ASN A 26 -7.35 -5.21 -3.77
CA ASN A 26 -8.14 -5.96 -4.72
C ASN A 26 -9.62 -5.59 -4.63
N GLU A 27 -10.16 -5.40 -3.44
CA GLU A 27 -11.55 -4.98 -3.26
C GLU A 27 -11.80 -3.59 -3.86
N LYS A 28 -10.80 -2.72 -3.82
CA LYS A 28 -10.90 -1.35 -4.35
C LYS A 28 -10.45 -1.23 -5.80
N ASN A 29 -10.12 -2.34 -6.45
CA ASN A 29 -9.63 -2.34 -7.83
C ASN A 29 -8.39 -1.48 -8.01
N VAL A 30 -7.47 -1.56 -7.06
CA VAL A 30 -6.19 -0.86 -7.14
C VAL A 30 -5.10 -1.88 -7.48
N TYR A 31 -4.28 -1.57 -8.47
CA TYR A 31 -3.13 -2.37 -8.88
C TYR A 31 -1.87 -1.88 -8.17
N GLY A 32 -0.84 -2.70 -8.17
CA GLY A 32 0.43 -2.33 -7.61
C GLY A 32 1.09 -3.48 -6.85
N TRP A 33 1.77 -3.13 -5.79
CA TRP A 33 2.45 -4.13 -4.97
C TRP A 33 2.71 -3.57 -3.56
N VAL A 34 3.03 -4.48 -2.66
CA VAL A 34 3.40 -4.15 -1.27
C VAL A 34 4.53 -5.07 -0.84
N LYS A 35 5.49 -4.53 -0.10
CA LYS A 35 6.60 -5.30 0.46
C LYS A 35 7.09 -4.67 1.75
N ASN A 36 7.78 -5.46 2.58
CA ASN A 36 8.46 -4.92 3.75
C ASN A 36 9.72 -4.17 3.30
N LYS A 37 10.02 -3.10 4.03
CA LYS A 37 11.22 -2.32 3.84
C LYS A 37 11.78 -1.99 5.22
N ASN A 38 13.03 -2.29 5.50
CA ASN A 38 13.59 -2.10 6.84
C ASN A 38 12.81 -2.87 7.91
N THR A 39 12.94 -2.51 9.17
CA THR A 39 12.30 -3.22 10.28
C THR A 39 10.93 -2.67 10.65
N ASN A 40 10.64 -1.42 10.31
CA ASN A 40 9.42 -0.74 10.73
C ASN A 40 8.71 -0.03 9.58
N GLU A 41 8.98 -0.44 8.34
CA GLU A 41 8.40 0.19 7.18
C GLU A 41 7.82 -0.83 6.22
N VAL A 42 6.72 -0.45 5.58
CA VAL A 42 6.13 -1.17 4.46
C VAL A 42 6.10 -0.22 3.27
N GLU A 43 6.51 -0.71 2.12
CA GLU A 43 6.55 0.07 0.88
C GLU A 43 5.48 -0.44 -0.06
N ALA A 44 4.79 0.46 -0.75
CA ALA A 44 3.74 0.04 -1.67
C ALA A 44 3.65 0.97 -2.87
N LEU A 45 3.21 0.40 -3.99
CA LEU A 45 2.82 1.14 -5.19
C LEU A 45 1.32 0.98 -5.36
N LEU A 46 0.62 2.09 -5.56
CA LEU A 46 -0.82 2.08 -5.77
C LEU A 46 -1.15 2.73 -7.11
N LEU A 47 -1.87 2.01 -7.96
CA LEU A 47 -2.28 2.49 -9.26
C LEU A 47 -3.77 2.19 -9.46
N GLY A 48 -4.55 3.22 -9.75
CA GLY A 48 -5.98 3.04 -9.99
C GLY A 48 -6.68 4.36 -10.21
N LYS A 49 -8.00 4.28 -10.29
CA LYS A 49 -8.83 5.49 -10.38
C LYS A 49 -8.61 6.35 -9.14
N ASP A 50 -8.63 7.66 -9.33
CA ASP A 50 -8.36 8.61 -8.24
C ASP A 50 -9.19 8.30 -7.00
N LYS A 51 -10.49 8.11 -7.16
CA LYS A 51 -11.39 7.82 -6.05
C LYS A 51 -10.99 6.55 -5.31
N ASN A 52 -10.64 5.49 -6.05
CA ASN A 52 -10.30 4.20 -5.46
C ASN A 52 -8.99 4.28 -4.67
N VAL A 53 -8.00 4.96 -5.23
CA VAL A 53 -6.71 5.15 -4.56
C VAL A 53 -6.89 6.02 -3.31
N ASP A 54 -7.68 7.08 -3.40
CA ASP A 54 -7.92 7.96 -2.26
C ASP A 54 -8.61 7.22 -1.11
N GLU A 55 -9.60 6.38 -1.42
CA GLU A 55 -10.28 5.57 -0.41
C GLU A 55 -9.31 4.58 0.23
N LEU A 56 -8.46 3.96 -0.58
CA LEU A 56 -7.48 3.01 -0.08
C LEU A 56 -6.49 3.68 0.87
N ILE A 57 -6.03 4.88 0.54
CA ILE A 57 -5.11 5.62 1.41
C ILE A 57 -5.75 5.92 2.76
N LYS A 58 -7.03 6.26 2.79
CA LYS A 58 -7.74 6.49 4.06
C LYS A 58 -7.73 5.23 4.93
N LEU A 59 -7.95 4.07 4.31
CA LEU A 59 -7.92 2.79 5.01
C LEU A 59 -6.51 2.46 5.51
N ILE A 60 -5.50 2.75 4.69
CA ILE A 60 -4.10 2.52 5.06
C ILE A 60 -3.70 3.36 6.27
N ARG A 61 -4.13 4.62 6.31
CA ARG A 61 -3.84 5.49 7.47
C ARG A 61 -4.39 4.92 8.77
N LYS A 62 -5.53 4.28 8.69
CA LYS A 62 -6.13 3.63 9.84
C LYS A 62 -5.43 2.31 10.16
N GLY A 63 -5.13 1.53 9.13
CA GLY A 63 -4.51 0.23 9.25
C GLY A 63 -5.41 -0.84 9.84
N PRO A 64 -4.96 -2.11 9.81
CA PRO A 64 -5.67 -3.19 10.51
C PRO A 64 -5.51 -3.02 12.02
N SER A 65 -6.39 -3.63 12.79
CA SER A 65 -6.42 -3.48 14.25
C SER A 65 -5.11 -3.92 14.93
N SER A 66 -4.38 -4.84 14.31
CA SER A 66 -3.11 -5.36 14.83
C SER A 66 -1.92 -4.44 14.56
N ALA A 67 -2.10 -3.40 13.75
CA ALA A 67 -1.02 -2.51 13.35
C ALA A 67 -1.16 -1.13 14.00
N ARG A 68 -0.07 -0.38 13.97
CA ARG A 68 -0.07 1.03 14.37
C ARG A 68 0.65 1.83 13.29
N VAL A 69 -0.12 2.54 12.47
CA VAL A 69 0.43 3.38 11.41
C VAL A 69 0.82 4.71 12.04
N GLY A 70 2.12 5.03 11.97
CA GLY A 70 2.65 6.27 12.52
C GLY A 70 2.72 7.36 11.47
N ASN A 71 3.22 7.03 10.28
CA ASN A 71 3.44 8.01 9.24
C ASN A 71 3.27 7.40 7.85
N LEU A 72 2.80 8.23 6.92
CA LEU A 72 2.75 7.90 5.50
C LEU A 72 3.55 8.94 4.73
N SER A 73 4.48 8.46 3.90
CA SER A 73 5.17 9.30 2.91
C SER A 73 4.61 8.95 1.55
N ILE A 74 4.05 9.92 0.84
CA ILE A 74 3.35 9.70 -0.42
C ILE A 74 4.01 10.53 -1.50
N GLN A 75 4.36 9.88 -2.62
CA GLN A 75 4.95 10.56 -3.77
C GLN A 75 4.31 10.04 -5.05
N ASN A 76 4.26 10.88 -6.07
CA ASN A 76 3.85 10.41 -7.39
C ASN A 76 4.90 9.46 -7.94
N TYR A 77 4.43 8.37 -8.55
CA TYR A 77 5.32 7.38 -9.16
C TYR A 77 5.45 7.73 -10.64
N GLN A 78 6.65 8.07 -11.06
CA GLN A 78 6.90 8.60 -12.40
C GLN A 78 7.13 7.52 -13.45
N LYS A 79 7.42 6.30 -13.03
CA LYS A 79 7.73 5.20 -13.95
C LYS A 79 6.46 4.53 -14.44
N GLU A 80 6.57 3.86 -15.60
CA GLU A 80 5.47 3.08 -16.14
C GLU A 80 5.29 1.80 -15.34
N TYR A 81 4.03 1.38 -15.16
CA TYR A 81 3.69 0.14 -14.49
C TYR A 81 2.55 -0.51 -15.25
N LEU A 82 2.81 -1.69 -15.83
CA LEU A 82 1.89 -2.33 -16.77
C LEU A 82 1.14 -3.54 -16.22
N ARG A 83 1.49 -4.02 -15.03
CA ARG A 83 0.81 -5.17 -14.45
C ARG A 83 -0.58 -4.78 -13.95
N LYS A 84 -1.56 -5.66 -14.21
CA LYS A 84 -2.93 -5.45 -13.78
C LYS A 84 -3.26 -6.39 -12.63
N SER A 85 -2.52 -6.25 -11.54
CA SER A 85 -2.67 -7.06 -10.35
C SER A 85 -2.15 -6.27 -9.15
N PHE A 86 -2.49 -6.73 -7.96
CA PHE A 86 -1.86 -6.23 -6.74
C PHE A 86 -1.09 -7.39 -6.11
N ASP A 87 0.20 -7.25 -5.99
CA ASP A 87 1.09 -8.34 -5.61
C ASP A 87 1.75 -8.10 -4.26
N ILE A 88 1.96 -9.17 -3.50
CA ILE A 88 2.80 -9.13 -2.31
C ILE A 88 4.20 -9.55 -2.76
N LEU A 89 5.16 -8.66 -2.55
CA LEU A 89 6.55 -8.96 -2.90
C LEU A 89 7.31 -9.39 -1.65
N HIS A 90 8.18 -10.37 -1.84
CA HIS A 90 9.04 -10.88 -0.78
C HIS A 90 10.49 -10.56 -1.12
N ASP A 91 11.28 -10.30 -0.11
CA ASP A 91 12.70 -10.00 -0.29
C ASP A 91 13.49 -11.24 -0.67
#